data_77578b8dc85abe4701f3ffe87912f02b
#
_entry.id   77578b8dc85abe4701f3ffe87912f02b
#
_cell.length_a   1.000
_cell.length_b   1.000
_cell.length_c   1.000
_cell.angle_alpha   90.00
_cell.angle_beta   90.00
_cell.angle_gamma   90.00
#
_symmetry.space_group_name_H-M   'P 1'
#
loop_
_entity.id
_entity.type
_entity.pdbx_description
1 polymer ?
#
loop_
_entity_poly.entity_id
_entity_poly.type
_entity_poly.pdbx_seq_one_letter_code
_entity_poly.pdbx_strand_id
1 'polypeptide(L)' 'IQHIISRVISHDIKVILLEVSTNNMPAQKCYKSLGFTKIGIRKDYYSKGNDAILYNLDLIING' A
#
# COMPACT_ATOMS: atom_id res chain seq x y z
N ILE A 1 5.23 12.01 1.27
CA ILE A 1 3.92 11.93 1.89
C ILE A 1 3.20 10.72 1.36
N GLN A 2 2.58 10.00 2.24
CA GLN A 2 1.92 8.77 1.90
C GLN A 2 0.42 9.01 1.75
N HIS A 3 -0.15 8.36 0.77
CA HIS A 3 -1.58 8.36 0.58
C HIS A 3 -2.11 6.97 0.91
N ILE A 4 -3.04 6.92 1.83
CA ILE A 4 -3.67 5.68 2.22
C ILE A 4 -5.08 5.67 1.67
N ILE A 5 -5.38 4.65 0.89
CA ILE A 5 -6.70 4.49 0.31
C ILE A 5 -7.32 3.24 0.92
N SER A 6 -8.44 3.44 1.60
CA SER A 6 -9.20 2.33 2.16
C SER A 6 -10.44 2.11 1.33
N ARG A 7 -10.69 0.86 0.97
CA ARG A 7 -11.87 0.50 0.21
C ARG A 7 -12.54 -0.69 0.83
N VAL A 8 -13.86 -0.62 0.90
CA VAL A 8 -14.68 -1.77 1.25
C VAL A 8 -15.18 -2.37 -0.04
N ILE A 9 -14.69 -3.56 -0.37
CA ILE A 9 -15.05 -4.22 -1.61
C ILE A 9 -16.30 -5.08 -1.43
N SER A 10 -16.42 -5.66 -0.24
CA SER A 10 -17.59 -6.44 0.12
C SER A 10 -17.84 -6.27 1.61
N HIS A 11 -18.91 -6.86 2.10
CA HIS A 11 -19.23 -6.80 3.52
C HIS A 11 -18.16 -7.47 4.38
N ASP A 12 -17.47 -8.44 3.84
CA ASP A 12 -16.57 -9.29 4.60
C ASP A 12 -15.09 -8.98 4.37
N ILE A 13 -14.78 -8.18 3.37
CA ILE A 13 -13.39 -7.92 3.00
C ILE A 13 -13.16 -6.42 2.92
N LYS A 14 -12.15 -6.00 3.64
CA LYS A 14 -11.62 -4.64 3.51
C LYS A 14 -10.23 -4.74 2.94
N VAL A 15 -9.95 -3.88 1.98
CA VAL A 15 -8.62 -3.80 1.38
C VAL A 15 -8.08 -2.42 1.64
N ILE A 16 -6.91 -2.37 2.23
CA ILE A 16 -6.19 -1.12 2.42
C ILE A 16 -5.11 -1.06 1.35
N LEU A 17 -5.19 -0.06 0.50
CA LEU A 17 -4.20 0.18 -0.54
C LEU A 17 -3.42 1.43 -0.19
N LEU A 18 -2.11 1.36 -0.35
CA LEU A 18 -1.28 2.55 -0.15
C LEU A 18 -0.12 2.55 -1.12
N GLU A 19 0.39 3.74 -1.35
CA GLU A 19 1.53 3.96 -2.22
C GLU A 19 2.65 4.56 -1.40
N VAL A 20 3.83 3.99 -1.56
CA VAL A 20 5.02 4.41 -0.80
C VAL A 20 6.13 4.70 -1.79
N SER A 21 6.80 5.83 -1.63
CA SER A 21 7.95 6.14 -2.46
C SER A 21 9.03 5.06 -2.31
N THR A 22 9.65 4.68 -3.43
CA THR A 22 10.77 3.74 -3.40
C THR A 22 11.95 4.30 -2.61
N ASN A 23 11.98 5.61 -2.38
CA ASN A 23 13.03 6.25 -1.60
C ASN A 23 12.73 6.27 -0.10
N ASN A 24 11.53 5.88 0.29
CA ASN A 24 11.14 5.92 1.70
C ASN A 24 11.30 4.54 2.32
N MET A 25 12.53 4.18 2.62
CA MET A 25 12.83 2.87 3.20
C MET A 25 12.17 2.63 4.55
N PRO A 26 12.17 3.60 5.48
CA PRO A 26 11.51 3.38 6.76
C PRO A 26 10.03 3.04 6.63
N ALA A 27 9.33 3.73 5.72
CA ALA A 27 7.91 3.44 5.50
C ALA A 27 7.71 2.04 4.92
N GLN A 28 8.57 1.64 3.99
CA GLN A 28 8.50 0.30 3.41
C GLN A 28 8.64 -0.77 4.49
N LYS A 29 9.61 -0.60 5.37
CA LYS A 29 9.82 -1.55 6.47
C LYS A 29 8.62 -1.57 7.41
N CYS A 30 8.09 -0.40 7.72
CA CYS A 30 6.94 -0.28 8.60
C CYS A 30 5.74 -1.05 8.05
N TYR A 31 5.39 -0.81 6.80
CA TYR A 31 4.22 -1.45 6.21
C TYR A 31 4.41 -2.95 6.03
N LYS A 32 5.62 -3.38 5.68
CA LYS A 32 5.90 -4.81 5.62
C LYS A 32 5.71 -5.47 6.97
N SER A 33 6.17 -4.83 8.04
CA SER A 33 6.03 -5.38 9.39
C SER A 33 4.58 -5.45 9.83
N LEU A 34 3.72 -4.60 9.26
CA LEU A 34 2.29 -4.61 9.55
C LEU A 34 1.52 -5.65 8.73
N GLY A 35 2.20 -6.35 7.85
CA GLY A 35 1.57 -7.40 7.05
C GLY A 35 1.17 -6.97 5.65
N PHE A 36 1.53 -5.78 5.23
CA PHE A 36 1.24 -5.33 3.87
C PHE A 36 2.06 -6.11 2.87
N THR A 37 1.45 -6.39 1.73
CA THR A 37 2.08 -7.12 0.63
C THR A 37 2.32 -6.18 -0.53
N LYS A 38 3.51 -6.25 -1.09
CA LYS A 38 3.83 -5.49 -2.31
C LYS A 38 3.11 -6.13 -3.49
N ILE A 39 2.32 -5.33 -4.20
CA ILE A 39 1.55 -5.82 -5.34
C ILE A 39 1.98 -5.21 -6.67
N GLY A 40 2.82 -4.19 -6.65
CA GLY A 40 3.28 -3.59 -7.90
C GLY A 40 4.10 -2.35 -7.67
N ILE A 41 4.49 -1.75 -8.78
CA ILE A 41 5.24 -0.49 -8.79
C ILE A 41 4.61 0.41 -9.84
N ARG A 42 4.40 1.67 -9.49
CA ARG A 42 4.00 2.70 -10.44
C ARG A 42 5.19 3.59 -10.71
N LYS A 43 5.64 3.57 -11.94
CA LYS A 43 6.79 4.37 -12.32
C LYS A 43 6.45 5.85 -12.38
N ASP A 44 7.39 6.68 -11.92
CA ASP A 44 7.28 8.12 -11.97
C ASP A 44 6.00 8.65 -11.31
N TYR A 45 5.53 7.95 -10.28
CA TYR A 45 4.26 8.28 -9.64
C TYR A 45 4.30 9.65 -8.99
N TYR A 46 5.37 9.94 -8.25
CA TYR A 46 5.50 11.22 -7.55
C TYR A 46 6.13 12.28 -8.44
N SER A 47 7.14 11.88 -9.19
CA SER A 47 7.83 12.72 -10.14
C SER A 47 8.73 11.84 -10.97
N LYS A 48 9.33 12.37 -12.02
CA LYS A 48 10.21 11.59 -12.87
C LYS A 48 11.35 10.99 -12.04
N GLY A 49 11.50 9.68 -12.12
CA GLY A 49 12.49 8.96 -11.36
C GLY A 49 12.08 8.60 -9.94
N ASN A 50 10.90 9.03 -9.51
CA ASN A 50 10.39 8.72 -8.17
C ASN A 50 9.19 7.79 -8.27
N ASP A 51 9.46 6.52 -8.16
CA ASP A 51 8.45 5.47 -8.29
C ASP A 51 7.71 5.27 -6.97
N ALA A 52 6.52 4.71 -7.07
CA ALA A 52 5.75 4.28 -5.92
C ALA A 52 5.67 2.78 -5.87
N ILE A 53 5.81 2.22 -4.69
CA ILE A 53 5.52 0.82 -4.44
C ILE A 53 4.08 0.74 -3.98
N LEU A 54 3.32 -0.15 -4.59
CA LEU A 54 1.94 -0.39 -4.22
C LEU A 54 1.89 -1.54 -3.24
N TYR A 55 1.27 -1.27 -2.10
CA TYR A 55 1.07 -2.27 -1.06
C TYR A 55 -0.42 -2.46 -0.82
N ASN A 56 -0.79 -3.68 -0.45
CA ASN A 56 -2.14 -3.93 0.00
C ASN A 56 -2.15 -4.75 1.27
N LEU A 57 -3.22 -4.62 2.01
CA LEU A 57 -3.50 -5.44 3.17
C LEU A 57 -4.96 -5.86 3.09
N ASP A 58 -5.18 -7.16 3.02
CA ASP A 58 -6.53 -7.72 3.00
C ASP A 58 -6.95 -8.04 4.42
N LEU A 59 -8.04 -7.43 4.85
CA LEU A 59 -8.63 -7.71 6.14
C LEU A 59 -9.90 -8.48 5.92
N ILE A 60 -9.92 -9.75 6.33
CA ILE A 60 -11.11 -10.57 6.23
C ILE A 60 -11.84 -10.48 7.56
N ILE A 61 -13.07 -10.01 7.50
CA ILE A 61 -13.90 -9.91 8.69
C ILE A 61 -14.84 -11.10 8.70
N ASN A 62 -14.59 -11.99 9.62
CA ASN A 62 -15.50 -13.11 9.86
C ASN A 62 -16.49 -12.69 10.93
N GLY A 63 -17.70 -12.53 10.49
CA GLY A 63 -18.75 -12.10 11.39
C GLY A 63 -19.07 -13.10 12.46
#